data_0179b65e9faa35a2a366c54911c2f0b6
#
_entry.id   0179b65e9faa35a2a366c54911c2f0b6
#
_cell.length_a   1.000
_cell.length_b   1.000
_cell.length_c   1.000
_cell.angle_alpha   90.00
_cell.angle_beta   90.00
_cell.angle_gamma   90.00
#
_symmetry.space_group_name_H-M   'P 1'
#
loop_
_entity.id
_entity.type
_entity.pdbx_description
1 polymer ?
#
loop_
_entity_poly.entity_id
_entity_poly.type
_entity_poly.pdbx_seq_one_letter_code
_entity_poly.pdbx_strand_id
1 'polypeptide(L)'
;SAIMAGTVIYFNALRELALTSAINRLTVNETNLIIKTDRGPTTREEAAKVIQVLDREVGRRVGWMLRDQIAGVKTSTFFLTEPGNEAVAGTDNSRGYVGHLPRLYDHVTILPGGRKPGDVAVNAPGEPMMLEALAPADAAAAYNVGVNDTLSIVPYWSDYATHATVIITGLYQRNDPDNEFWHLIDRVFNGSTSGSFRTVPFMVTEEAYFGVLGATFRNMDSTYGRLLMVDSGTLNADNSTLARFSIDSLDDQLAANLFSYRQITSLADALEDYDKRLFFSKIPMFVIMILISVVILYYVLTLSSMVVEQQRGEIVLLRSRGASSVQVLAVFAMEGLTIALLATIIAPFLAAGVIGLLGFTPAFSELSGNSILSVSLTSGAFLMSGVGGVLSFAALLIPAYQASKLSVTSHRQASA
;
A
#
# COMPACT_ATOMS: atom_id res chain seq x y z
N SER A 1 1.13 29.63 20.08
CA SER A 1 2.03 28.47 19.78
C SER A 1 1.29 27.14 19.74
N ALA A 2 0.58 26.71 20.84
CA ALA A 2 -0.05 25.38 20.93
C ALA A 2 -1.09 25.11 19.82
N ILE A 3 -1.90 26.07 19.45
CA ILE A 3 -2.92 25.91 18.41
C ILE A 3 -2.30 25.72 17.04
N MET A 4 -1.24 26.46 16.71
CA MET A 4 -0.55 26.30 15.42
C MET A 4 0.17 24.95 15.32
N ALA A 5 0.84 24.53 16.40
CA ALA A 5 1.42 23.18 16.46
C ALA A 5 0.33 22.10 16.41
N GLY A 6 -0.76 22.29 17.15
CA GLY A 6 -1.89 21.38 17.20
C GLY A 6 -2.57 21.17 15.86
N THR A 7 -2.68 22.21 15.05
CA THR A 7 -3.26 22.07 13.70
C THR A 7 -2.45 21.14 12.83
N VAL A 8 -1.10 21.22 12.86
CA VAL A 8 -0.22 20.31 12.10
C VAL A 8 -0.32 18.87 12.64
N ILE A 9 -0.28 18.72 13.95
CA ILE A 9 -0.37 17.42 14.61
C ILE A 9 -1.73 16.75 14.31
N TYR A 10 -2.82 17.52 14.44
CA TYR A 10 -4.18 17.06 14.13
C TYR A 10 -4.31 16.62 12.67
N PHE A 11 -3.77 17.42 11.73
CA PHE A 11 -3.80 17.07 10.32
C PHE A 11 -3.02 15.79 10.03
N ASN A 12 -1.83 15.61 10.63
CA ASN A 12 -1.06 14.41 10.46
C ASN A 12 -1.78 13.17 11.03
N ALA A 13 -2.41 13.30 12.20
CA ALA A 13 -3.21 12.23 12.78
C ALA A 13 -4.43 11.87 11.90
N LEU A 14 -5.10 12.88 11.33
CA LEU A 14 -6.21 12.65 10.39
C LEU A 14 -5.75 11.97 9.10
N ARG A 15 -4.59 12.35 8.56
CA ARG A 15 -4.01 11.71 7.38
C ARG A 15 -3.79 10.22 7.62
N GLU A 16 -3.17 9.89 8.75
CA GLU A 16 -2.88 8.51 9.12
C GLU A 16 -4.16 7.70 9.31
N LEU A 17 -5.12 8.25 10.04
CA LEU A 17 -6.41 7.61 10.27
C LEU A 17 -7.20 7.42 8.97
N ALA A 18 -7.19 8.40 8.08
CA ALA A 18 -7.85 8.32 6.78
C ALA A 18 -7.22 7.26 5.87
N LEU A 19 -5.88 7.15 5.87
CA LEU A 19 -5.17 6.11 5.12
C LEU A 19 -5.48 4.72 5.68
N THR A 20 -5.34 4.55 6.98
CA THR A 20 -5.67 3.28 7.66
C THR A 20 -7.10 2.86 7.37
N SER A 21 -8.05 3.79 7.43
CA SER A 21 -9.45 3.53 7.08
C SER A 21 -9.63 3.17 5.60
N ALA A 22 -8.90 3.80 4.68
CA ALA A 22 -8.96 3.50 3.26
C ALA A 22 -8.43 2.10 2.96
N ILE A 23 -7.30 1.72 3.57
CA ILE A 23 -6.71 0.38 3.41
C ILE A 23 -7.57 -0.69 4.08
N ASN A 24 -8.08 -0.47 5.29
CA ASN A 24 -8.91 -1.44 6.02
C ASN A 24 -10.27 -1.71 5.37
N ARG A 25 -10.72 -0.87 4.44
CA ARG A 25 -11.92 -1.14 3.63
C ARG A 25 -11.66 -2.14 2.51
N LEU A 26 -10.42 -2.32 2.13
CA LEU A 26 -10.01 -3.30 1.15
C LEU A 26 -9.91 -4.67 1.82
N THR A 27 -10.36 -5.69 1.12
CA THR A 27 -10.02 -7.06 1.50
C THR A 27 -8.53 -7.29 1.26
N VAL A 28 -7.95 -8.28 1.92
CA VAL A 28 -6.53 -8.65 1.74
C VAL A 28 -6.20 -8.85 0.25
N ASN A 29 -7.15 -9.38 -0.49
CA ASN A 29 -7.03 -9.65 -1.91
C ASN A 29 -7.03 -8.40 -2.80
N GLU A 30 -7.72 -7.37 -2.37
CA GLU A 30 -7.78 -6.07 -3.06
C GLU A 30 -6.56 -5.21 -2.74
N THR A 31 -5.92 -5.46 -1.59
CA THR A 31 -4.67 -4.81 -1.19
C THR A 31 -3.47 -5.35 -1.96
N ASN A 32 -3.50 -6.64 -2.31
CA ASN A 32 -2.42 -7.29 -3.05
C ASN A 32 -2.39 -6.84 -4.53
N LEU A 33 -1.21 -6.95 -5.16
CA LEU A 33 -1.06 -6.72 -6.59
C LEU A 33 -0.94 -8.06 -7.30
N ILE A 34 -1.73 -8.24 -8.35
CA ILE A 34 -1.64 -9.39 -9.23
C ILE A 34 -1.09 -8.91 -10.58
N ILE A 35 0.00 -9.53 -11.01
CA ILE A 35 0.61 -9.31 -12.32
C ILE A 35 0.35 -10.53 -13.17
N LYS A 36 -0.13 -10.30 -14.39
CA LYS A 36 -0.35 -11.32 -15.39
C LYS A 36 0.26 -10.89 -16.72
N THR A 37 1.00 -11.79 -17.37
CA THR A 37 1.40 -11.61 -18.76
C THR A 37 1.04 -12.87 -19.54
N ASP A 38 0.23 -12.71 -20.56
CA ASP A 38 -0.20 -13.79 -21.46
C ASP A 38 0.73 -13.84 -22.68
N ARG A 39 0.69 -14.94 -23.40
CA ARG A 39 1.50 -15.18 -24.60
C ARG A 39 3.02 -15.07 -24.38
N GLY A 40 3.45 -15.43 -23.18
CA GLY A 40 4.86 -15.49 -22.86
C GLY A 40 5.52 -16.75 -23.44
N PRO A 41 6.86 -16.75 -23.53
CA PRO A 41 7.62 -17.87 -24.05
C PRO A 41 7.53 -19.10 -23.13
N THR A 42 7.73 -20.27 -23.73
CA THR A 42 7.70 -21.55 -23.00
C THR A 42 9.08 -22.19 -22.86
N THR A 43 10.06 -21.75 -23.65
CA THR A 43 11.42 -22.25 -23.54
C THR A 43 12.13 -21.67 -22.33
N ARG A 44 12.96 -22.45 -21.66
CA ARG A 44 13.68 -22.05 -20.44
C ARG A 44 14.49 -20.76 -20.63
N GLU A 45 15.18 -20.63 -21.75
CA GLU A 45 16.06 -19.48 -22.01
C GLU A 45 15.29 -18.19 -22.17
N GLU A 46 14.19 -18.21 -22.92
CA GLU A 46 13.35 -17.00 -23.12
C GLU A 46 12.49 -16.70 -21.90
N ALA A 47 12.00 -17.73 -21.21
CA ALA A 47 11.29 -17.61 -19.94
C ALA A 47 12.14 -16.90 -18.88
N ALA A 48 13.42 -17.25 -18.79
CA ALA A 48 14.35 -16.62 -17.86
C ALA A 48 14.45 -15.11 -18.08
N LYS A 49 14.35 -14.61 -19.31
CA LYS A 49 14.35 -13.18 -19.62
C LYS A 49 13.10 -12.49 -19.08
N VAL A 50 11.93 -13.11 -19.25
CA VAL A 50 10.65 -12.59 -18.72
C VAL A 50 10.69 -12.56 -17.19
N ILE A 51 11.12 -13.65 -16.57
CA ILE A 51 11.24 -13.77 -15.11
C ILE A 51 12.20 -12.71 -14.57
N GLN A 52 13.35 -12.52 -15.22
CA GLN A 52 14.34 -11.51 -14.82
C GLN A 52 13.79 -10.09 -14.90
N VAL A 53 12.99 -9.76 -15.93
CA VAL A 53 12.32 -8.46 -16.03
C VAL A 53 11.35 -8.29 -14.87
N LEU A 54 10.49 -9.27 -14.61
CA LEU A 54 9.53 -9.25 -13.52
C LEU A 54 10.23 -9.06 -12.16
N ASP A 55 11.24 -9.87 -11.87
CA ASP A 55 11.95 -9.81 -10.58
C ASP A 55 12.67 -8.47 -10.37
N ARG A 56 13.31 -7.96 -11.42
CA ARG A 56 14.02 -6.69 -11.38
C ARG A 56 13.08 -5.52 -11.13
N GLU A 57 11.99 -5.42 -11.89
CA GLU A 57 11.09 -4.28 -11.80
C GLU A 57 10.25 -4.34 -10.51
N VAL A 58 9.78 -5.50 -10.10
CA VAL A 58 9.09 -5.70 -8.82
C VAL A 58 10.00 -5.35 -7.65
N GLY A 59 11.20 -5.94 -7.60
CA GLY A 59 12.14 -5.69 -6.50
C GLY A 59 12.56 -4.23 -6.37
N ARG A 60 12.77 -3.55 -7.51
CA ARG A 60 13.23 -2.15 -7.54
C ARG A 60 12.14 -1.17 -7.12
N ARG A 61 10.89 -1.39 -7.53
CA ARG A 61 9.81 -0.40 -7.39
C ARG A 61 8.93 -0.64 -6.18
N VAL A 62 8.46 -1.84 -5.99
CA VAL A 62 7.48 -2.17 -4.96
C VAL A 62 8.02 -3.10 -3.87
N GLY A 63 9.23 -3.64 -4.02
CA GLY A 63 9.82 -4.59 -3.07
C GLY A 63 9.86 -4.10 -1.62
N TRP A 64 9.97 -2.80 -1.40
CA TRP A 64 9.99 -2.19 -0.07
C TRP A 64 8.65 -2.31 0.71
N MET A 65 7.53 -2.50 0.01
CA MET A 65 6.21 -2.62 0.61
C MET A 65 5.64 -4.05 0.55
N LEU A 66 6.43 -5.03 0.07
CA LEU A 66 5.99 -6.42 -0.02
C LEU A 66 6.43 -7.21 1.20
N ARG A 67 5.53 -8.06 1.72
CA ARG A 67 5.83 -9.06 2.75
C ARG A 67 6.21 -10.41 2.14
N ASP A 68 5.66 -10.77 0.97
CA ASP A 68 5.96 -12.00 0.24
C ASP A 68 5.54 -11.86 -1.23
N GLN A 69 6.01 -12.78 -2.08
CA GLN A 69 5.57 -12.88 -3.46
C GLN A 69 5.48 -14.34 -3.90
N ILE A 70 4.50 -14.63 -4.74
CA ILE A 70 4.30 -15.95 -5.32
C ILE A 70 4.36 -15.83 -6.83
N ALA A 71 5.21 -16.66 -7.44
CA ALA A 71 5.31 -16.77 -8.87
C ALA A 71 4.61 -18.04 -9.34
N GLY A 72 4.14 -18.04 -10.57
CA GLY A 72 3.62 -19.23 -11.19
C GLY A 72 3.57 -19.06 -12.70
N VAL A 73 3.51 -20.17 -13.41
CA VAL A 73 3.37 -20.22 -14.85
C VAL A 73 2.39 -21.32 -15.22
N LYS A 74 1.61 -21.08 -16.27
CA LYS A 74 0.75 -22.10 -16.87
C LYS A 74 0.80 -22.02 -18.40
N THR A 75 0.48 -23.14 -19.04
CA THR A 75 0.32 -23.22 -20.49
C THR A 75 -1.01 -22.60 -20.94
N SER A 76 -1.16 -22.43 -22.24
CA SER A 76 -2.47 -22.40 -22.90
C SER A 76 -3.27 -23.64 -22.53
N THR A 77 -4.59 -23.54 -22.65
CA THR A 77 -5.50 -24.67 -22.35
C THR A 77 -5.43 -25.72 -23.44
N PHE A 78 -5.39 -26.99 -23.07
CA PHE A 78 -5.44 -28.16 -23.96
C PHE A 78 -6.84 -28.78 -23.93
N PHE A 79 -7.17 -29.49 -25.00
CA PHE A 79 -8.24 -30.45 -24.95
C PHE A 79 -7.77 -31.70 -24.19
N LEU A 80 -8.66 -32.30 -23.41
CA LEU A 80 -8.40 -33.54 -22.69
C LEU A 80 -9.16 -34.67 -23.36
N THR A 81 -8.51 -35.83 -23.50
CA THR A 81 -9.16 -37.05 -23.97
C THR A 81 -8.46 -38.28 -23.38
N GLU A 82 -9.09 -39.44 -23.49
CA GLU A 82 -8.43 -40.70 -23.20
C GLU A 82 -7.34 -40.99 -24.22
N PRO A 83 -6.21 -41.63 -23.85
CA PRO A 83 -5.19 -42.04 -24.78
C PRO A 83 -5.75 -42.93 -25.89
N GLY A 84 -5.38 -42.65 -27.15
CA GLY A 84 -5.90 -43.29 -28.32
C GLY A 84 -7.14 -42.62 -28.96
N ASN A 85 -7.73 -41.64 -28.31
CA ASN A 85 -8.90 -40.90 -28.81
C ASN A 85 -8.58 -39.48 -29.23
N GLU A 86 -7.33 -39.13 -29.53
CA GLU A 86 -6.87 -37.76 -29.78
C GLU A 86 -7.57 -37.12 -30.98
N ALA A 87 -7.98 -37.89 -31.96
CA ALA A 87 -8.68 -37.41 -33.16
C ALA A 87 -10.05 -36.82 -32.88
N VAL A 88 -10.69 -37.17 -31.76
CA VAL A 88 -11.97 -36.62 -31.33
C VAL A 88 -11.85 -35.60 -30.19
N ALA A 89 -10.61 -35.22 -29.85
CA ALA A 89 -10.36 -34.22 -28.85
C ALA A 89 -11.09 -32.89 -29.17
N GLY A 90 -11.71 -32.30 -28.17
CA GLY A 90 -12.44 -31.04 -28.31
C GLY A 90 -13.91 -31.19 -28.70
N THR A 91 -14.41 -32.38 -28.92
CA THR A 91 -15.83 -32.64 -29.16
C THR A 91 -16.67 -32.47 -27.87
N ASP A 92 -16.04 -32.66 -26.75
CA ASP A 92 -16.59 -32.39 -25.40
C ASP A 92 -16.03 -31.11 -24.79
N ASN A 93 -16.49 -30.78 -23.59
CA ASN A 93 -16.06 -29.59 -22.84
C ASN A 93 -14.85 -29.84 -21.93
N SER A 94 -14.15 -30.97 -22.10
CA SER A 94 -13.01 -31.36 -21.27
C SER A 94 -11.77 -30.54 -21.62
N ARG A 95 -11.24 -29.80 -20.64
CA ARG A 95 -10.09 -28.92 -20.81
C ARG A 95 -9.12 -29.10 -19.66
N GLY A 96 -7.84 -28.89 -19.93
CA GLY A 96 -6.80 -28.86 -18.92
C GLY A 96 -5.69 -27.89 -19.30
N TYR A 97 -4.89 -27.53 -18.33
CA TYR A 97 -3.64 -26.82 -18.55
C TYR A 97 -2.55 -27.45 -17.69
N VAL A 98 -1.31 -27.31 -18.13
CA VAL A 98 -0.15 -27.69 -17.34
C VAL A 98 0.39 -26.43 -16.66
N GLY A 99 0.69 -26.51 -15.38
CA GLY A 99 1.21 -25.40 -14.60
C GLY A 99 2.37 -25.79 -13.71
N HIS A 100 3.23 -24.83 -13.43
CA HIS A 100 4.24 -24.92 -12.38
C HIS A 100 4.04 -23.81 -11.38
N LEU A 101 3.99 -24.17 -10.09
CA LEU A 101 3.81 -23.26 -8.99
C LEU A 101 4.84 -23.57 -7.91
N PRO A 102 5.87 -22.74 -7.75
CA PRO A 102 6.81 -22.86 -6.65
C PRO A 102 6.09 -22.86 -5.32
N ARG A 103 6.61 -23.58 -4.32
CA ARG A 103 6.03 -23.69 -2.97
C ARG A 103 4.64 -24.33 -2.91
N LEU A 104 4.15 -24.97 -4.01
CA LEU A 104 2.86 -25.67 -3.99
C LEU A 104 2.77 -26.67 -2.83
N TYR A 105 3.85 -27.39 -2.55
CA TYR A 105 3.87 -28.44 -1.54
C TYR A 105 3.74 -27.92 -0.11
N ASP A 106 3.98 -26.65 0.14
CA ASP A 106 3.78 -26.03 1.45
C ASP A 106 2.28 -25.78 1.75
N HIS A 107 1.44 -25.80 0.69
CA HIS A 107 0.04 -25.43 0.75
C HIS A 107 -0.92 -26.58 0.41
N VAL A 108 -0.40 -27.77 0.11
CA VAL A 108 -1.22 -28.93 -0.25
C VAL A 108 -0.84 -30.18 0.55
N THR A 109 -1.83 -31.03 0.75
CA THR A 109 -1.63 -32.40 1.19
C THR A 109 -1.90 -33.35 0.01
N ILE A 110 -0.92 -34.19 -0.32
CA ILE A 110 -1.09 -35.24 -1.32
C ILE A 110 -1.87 -36.38 -0.67
N LEU A 111 -2.95 -36.81 -1.33
CA LEU A 111 -3.80 -37.88 -0.82
C LEU A 111 -3.10 -39.24 -0.80
N PRO A 112 -3.52 -40.18 0.07
CA PRO A 112 -2.92 -41.51 0.16
C PRO A 112 -2.87 -42.25 -1.19
N GLY A 113 -1.74 -42.88 -1.47
CA GLY A 113 -1.49 -43.57 -2.73
C GLY A 113 -0.87 -42.69 -3.82
N GLY A 114 -0.84 -41.36 -3.61
CA GLY A 114 -0.16 -40.42 -4.52
C GLY A 114 1.28 -40.16 -4.14
N ARG A 115 2.06 -39.70 -5.12
CA ARG A 115 3.45 -39.23 -4.95
C ARG A 115 3.68 -37.91 -5.70
N LYS A 116 4.76 -37.23 -5.37
CA LYS A 116 5.19 -36.03 -6.12
C LYS A 116 5.58 -36.43 -7.56
N PRO A 117 5.31 -35.56 -8.56
CA PRO A 117 5.73 -35.80 -9.93
C PRO A 117 7.26 -35.73 -10.05
N GLY A 118 7.81 -36.53 -10.95
CA GLY A 118 9.21 -36.51 -11.32
C GLY A 118 9.53 -35.43 -12.36
N ASP A 119 10.83 -35.17 -12.51
CA ASP A 119 11.33 -34.11 -13.40
C ASP A 119 11.41 -34.59 -14.89
N VAL A 120 11.36 -35.87 -15.16
CA VAL A 120 11.65 -36.44 -16.45
C VAL A 120 10.41 -37.02 -17.08
N ALA A 121 10.16 -36.64 -18.34
CA ALA A 121 9.21 -37.34 -19.17
C ALA A 121 9.84 -38.68 -19.61
N VAL A 122 9.09 -39.76 -19.49
CA VAL A 122 9.50 -41.06 -20.03
C VAL A 122 9.10 -41.12 -21.51
N ASN A 123 10.06 -41.04 -22.40
CA ASN A 123 9.81 -41.18 -23.85
C ASN A 123 10.52 -42.42 -24.37
N ALA A 124 9.76 -43.38 -24.83
CA ALA A 124 10.29 -44.35 -25.78
C ALA A 124 10.36 -43.72 -27.19
N PRO A 125 11.37 -44.04 -28.01
CA PRO A 125 11.45 -43.50 -29.37
C PRO A 125 10.17 -43.82 -30.16
N GLY A 126 9.43 -42.80 -30.59
CA GLY A 126 8.19 -42.93 -31.35
C GLY A 126 6.91 -42.94 -30.52
N GLU A 127 6.99 -42.86 -29.20
CA GLU A 127 5.83 -42.69 -28.32
C GLU A 127 5.59 -41.22 -27.95
N PRO A 128 4.32 -40.84 -27.69
CA PRO A 128 4.01 -39.49 -27.19
C PRO A 128 4.76 -39.22 -25.90
N MET A 129 5.13 -37.97 -25.71
CA MET A 129 5.73 -37.50 -24.45
C MET A 129 4.81 -37.79 -23.27
N MET A 130 5.36 -38.32 -22.20
CA MET A 130 4.65 -38.64 -20.99
C MET A 130 5.12 -37.74 -19.84
N LEU A 131 4.20 -36.99 -19.25
CA LEU A 131 4.45 -36.04 -18.12
C LEU A 131 3.80 -36.57 -16.85
N GLU A 132 4.53 -36.53 -15.75
CA GLU A 132 3.99 -36.80 -14.44
C GLU A 132 3.40 -35.50 -13.84
N ALA A 133 2.18 -35.56 -13.31
CA ALA A 133 1.53 -34.39 -12.74
C ALA A 133 0.71 -34.69 -11.47
N LEU A 134 0.53 -33.67 -10.65
CA LEU A 134 -0.49 -33.64 -9.59
C LEU A 134 -1.76 -32.96 -10.13
N ALA A 135 -2.92 -33.49 -9.73
CA ALA A 135 -4.21 -32.86 -10.00
C ALA A 135 -4.97 -32.57 -8.71
N PRO A 136 -5.79 -31.49 -8.65
CA PRO A 136 -6.68 -31.27 -7.52
C PRO A 136 -7.73 -32.40 -7.41
N ALA A 137 -7.98 -32.86 -6.20
CA ALA A 137 -8.89 -34.01 -5.99
C ALA A 137 -10.32 -33.73 -6.44
N ASP A 138 -10.82 -32.52 -6.27
CA ASP A 138 -12.14 -32.06 -6.70
C ASP A 138 -12.26 -32.00 -8.25
N ALA A 139 -11.22 -31.49 -8.93
CA ALA A 139 -11.18 -31.47 -10.37
C ALA A 139 -11.07 -32.87 -10.95
N ALA A 140 -10.21 -33.73 -10.39
CA ALA A 140 -10.05 -35.12 -10.80
C ALA A 140 -11.36 -35.91 -10.65
N ALA A 141 -12.06 -35.74 -9.52
CA ALA A 141 -13.37 -36.38 -9.29
C ALA A 141 -14.42 -35.96 -10.32
N ALA A 142 -14.38 -34.70 -10.78
CA ALA A 142 -15.30 -34.19 -11.81
C ALA A 142 -15.11 -34.86 -13.18
N TYR A 143 -13.92 -35.43 -13.43
CA TYR A 143 -13.57 -36.16 -14.66
C TYR A 143 -13.49 -37.68 -14.44
N ASN A 144 -13.80 -38.15 -13.25
CA ASN A 144 -13.68 -39.54 -12.84
C ASN A 144 -12.27 -40.14 -13.09
N VAL A 145 -11.25 -39.34 -12.74
CA VAL A 145 -9.83 -39.67 -12.94
C VAL A 145 -9.17 -39.86 -11.59
N GLY A 146 -8.36 -40.89 -11.44
CA GLY A 146 -7.66 -41.28 -10.23
C GLY A 146 -6.14 -41.24 -10.34
N VAL A 147 -5.46 -41.68 -9.28
CA VAL A 147 -4.01 -41.82 -9.26
C VAL A 147 -3.61 -42.98 -10.22
N ASN A 148 -2.56 -42.79 -11.02
CA ASN A 148 -2.04 -43.60 -12.10
C ASN A 148 -2.90 -43.62 -13.37
N ASP A 149 -3.99 -42.86 -13.43
CA ASP A 149 -4.69 -42.70 -14.71
C ASP A 149 -3.90 -41.78 -15.65
N THR A 150 -4.14 -41.97 -16.92
CA THR A 150 -3.48 -41.22 -18.00
C THR A 150 -4.49 -40.47 -18.85
N LEU A 151 -4.14 -39.25 -19.22
CA LEU A 151 -4.94 -38.41 -20.10
C LEU A 151 -4.05 -37.88 -21.22
N SER A 152 -4.56 -37.84 -22.45
CA SER A 152 -3.92 -37.12 -23.54
C SER A 152 -4.29 -35.66 -23.50
N ILE A 153 -3.28 -34.78 -23.56
CA ILE A 153 -3.44 -33.32 -23.72
C ILE A 153 -3.16 -32.97 -25.18
N VAL A 154 -4.17 -32.45 -25.86
CA VAL A 154 -4.15 -32.14 -27.27
C VAL A 154 -4.22 -30.64 -27.49
N PRO A 155 -3.24 -30.01 -28.18
CA PRO A 155 -3.25 -28.57 -28.39
C PRO A 155 -4.36 -28.17 -29.38
N TYR A 156 -5.06 -27.10 -29.09
CA TYR A 156 -6.09 -26.55 -30.01
C TYR A 156 -5.49 -25.77 -31.20
N TRP A 157 -4.19 -25.45 -31.12
CA TRP A 157 -3.47 -24.62 -32.12
C TRP A 157 -2.61 -25.47 -33.07
N SER A 158 -2.62 -26.80 -32.94
CA SER A 158 -1.81 -27.72 -33.72
C SER A 158 -2.63 -28.95 -34.11
N ASP A 159 -2.02 -29.80 -34.91
CA ASP A 159 -2.59 -31.09 -35.27
C ASP A 159 -2.64 -32.02 -34.04
N TYR A 160 -3.68 -32.86 -33.94
CA TYR A 160 -3.86 -33.85 -32.88
C TYR A 160 -2.72 -34.90 -32.86
N ALA A 161 -1.98 -35.06 -33.96
CA ALA A 161 -0.79 -35.90 -34.02
C ALA A 161 0.31 -35.42 -33.06
N THR A 162 0.34 -34.11 -32.73
CA THR A 162 1.27 -33.54 -31.76
C THR A 162 0.56 -33.42 -30.43
N HIS A 163 0.60 -34.43 -29.59
CA HIS A 163 0.01 -34.47 -28.26
C HIS A 163 1.00 -34.97 -27.22
N ALA A 164 0.66 -34.83 -25.95
CA ALA A 164 1.40 -35.43 -24.85
C ALA A 164 0.45 -36.18 -23.93
N THR A 165 0.96 -37.13 -23.19
CA THR A 165 0.21 -37.88 -22.18
C THR A 165 0.59 -37.39 -20.79
N VAL A 166 -0.40 -37.12 -19.97
CA VAL A 166 -0.23 -36.77 -18.54
C VAL A 166 -0.59 -37.98 -17.70
N ILE A 167 0.33 -38.43 -16.85
CA ILE A 167 0.07 -39.44 -15.81
C ILE A 167 -0.21 -38.68 -14.49
N ILE A 168 -1.33 -38.96 -13.85
CA ILE A 168 -1.66 -38.43 -12.54
C ILE A 168 -0.94 -39.25 -11.48
N THR A 169 0.20 -38.72 -10.98
CA THR A 169 0.99 -39.38 -9.93
C THR A 169 0.45 -39.19 -8.55
N GLY A 170 -0.44 -38.21 -8.36
CA GLY A 170 -1.10 -37.97 -7.10
C GLY A 170 -2.22 -36.95 -7.21
N LEU A 171 -3.17 -37.08 -6.33
CA LEU A 171 -4.22 -36.10 -6.11
C LEU A 171 -3.87 -35.25 -4.88
N TYR A 172 -4.12 -33.96 -4.94
CA TYR A 172 -3.87 -33.08 -3.82
C TYR A 172 -5.14 -32.35 -3.34
N GLN A 173 -5.13 -32.02 -2.07
CA GLN A 173 -6.13 -31.18 -1.43
C GLN A 173 -5.47 -29.94 -0.84
N ARG A 174 -6.12 -28.79 -0.92
CA ARG A 174 -5.65 -27.54 -0.33
C ARG A 174 -5.69 -27.65 1.20
N ASN A 175 -4.59 -27.33 1.90
CA ASN A 175 -4.53 -27.34 3.36
C ASN A 175 -5.44 -26.27 3.96
N ASP A 176 -5.44 -25.09 3.36
CA ASP A 176 -6.27 -23.94 3.71
C ASP A 176 -6.79 -23.33 2.40
N PRO A 177 -8.05 -23.59 2.01
CA PRO A 177 -8.63 -23.07 0.77
C PRO A 177 -8.72 -21.55 0.70
N ASP A 178 -8.82 -20.89 1.85
CA ASP A 178 -8.94 -19.42 1.95
C ASP A 178 -7.59 -18.69 1.97
N ASN A 179 -6.49 -19.44 1.96
CA ASN A 179 -5.15 -18.85 1.94
C ASN A 179 -4.90 -18.04 0.68
N GLU A 180 -4.31 -16.86 0.83
CA GLU A 180 -3.98 -15.93 -0.26
C GLU A 180 -3.16 -16.58 -1.39
N PHE A 181 -2.36 -17.60 -1.08
CA PHE A 181 -1.59 -18.36 -2.05
C PHE A 181 -2.43 -18.79 -3.28
N TRP A 182 -3.69 -19.17 -3.04
CA TRP A 182 -4.57 -19.67 -4.09
C TRP A 182 -5.09 -18.61 -5.04
N HIS A 183 -4.96 -17.34 -4.68
CA HIS A 183 -5.42 -16.24 -5.53
C HIS A 183 -4.73 -16.20 -6.89
N LEU A 184 -3.47 -16.62 -6.96
CA LEU A 184 -2.78 -16.72 -8.24
C LEU A 184 -3.45 -17.75 -9.15
N ILE A 185 -3.81 -18.93 -8.61
CA ILE A 185 -4.51 -19.96 -9.37
C ILE A 185 -5.93 -19.51 -9.71
N ASP A 186 -6.68 -19.07 -8.72
CA ASP A 186 -8.11 -18.84 -8.87
C ASP A 186 -8.42 -17.63 -9.75
N ARG A 187 -7.62 -16.56 -9.67
CA ARG A 187 -7.84 -15.33 -10.45
C ARG A 187 -7.05 -15.26 -11.76
N VAL A 188 -5.84 -15.80 -11.79
CA VAL A 188 -4.97 -15.69 -12.97
C VAL A 188 -5.05 -16.93 -13.84
N PHE A 189 -4.92 -18.11 -13.25
CA PHE A 189 -4.81 -19.35 -14.00
C PHE A 189 -6.16 -19.92 -14.37
N ASN A 190 -7.10 -19.97 -13.45
CA ASN A 190 -8.44 -20.47 -13.74
C ASN A 190 -9.28 -19.46 -14.50
N GLY A 191 -8.98 -18.16 -14.38
CA GLY A 191 -9.69 -17.06 -15.06
C GLY A 191 -11.19 -17.08 -14.77
N SER A 192 -11.92 -16.10 -15.24
CA SER A 192 -13.38 -16.23 -15.27
C SER A 192 -13.74 -17.27 -16.34
N THR A 193 -13.87 -18.51 -15.94
CA THR A 193 -14.54 -19.53 -16.74
C THR A 193 -16.01 -19.13 -16.85
N SER A 194 -16.25 -18.10 -17.66
CA SER A 194 -17.56 -17.76 -18.15
C SER A 194 -17.94 -18.84 -19.14
N GLY A 195 -18.54 -19.90 -18.66
CA GLY A 195 -19.02 -20.95 -19.54
C GLY A 195 -18.90 -22.36 -18.95
N SER A 196 -19.52 -23.28 -19.60
CA SER A 196 -19.67 -24.70 -19.29
C SER A 196 -18.38 -25.54 -19.38
N PHE A 197 -17.18 -24.91 -19.47
CA PHE A 197 -15.91 -25.62 -19.54
C PHE A 197 -15.38 -25.94 -18.15
N ARG A 198 -15.14 -27.20 -17.88
CA ARG A 198 -14.37 -27.65 -16.73
C ARG A 198 -12.90 -27.69 -17.12
N THR A 199 -12.02 -27.12 -16.30
CA THR A 199 -10.58 -27.10 -16.57
C THR A 199 -9.83 -27.77 -15.44
N VAL A 200 -9.03 -28.77 -15.74
CA VAL A 200 -8.15 -29.46 -14.78
C VAL A 200 -6.76 -28.82 -14.81
N PRO A 201 -6.25 -28.32 -13.70
CA PRO A 201 -4.85 -27.92 -13.58
C PRO A 201 -3.97 -29.16 -13.31
N PHE A 202 -3.01 -29.41 -14.17
CA PHE A 202 -1.97 -30.41 -14.00
C PHE A 202 -0.69 -29.73 -13.50
N MET A 203 -0.35 -29.93 -12.24
CA MET A 203 0.85 -29.32 -11.64
C MET A 203 2.05 -30.21 -11.82
N VAL A 204 3.07 -29.68 -12.51
CA VAL A 204 4.31 -30.36 -12.83
C VAL A 204 5.51 -29.67 -12.19
N THR A 205 6.68 -30.30 -12.25
CA THR A 205 7.93 -29.68 -11.82
C THR A 205 8.36 -28.58 -12.82
N GLU A 206 9.27 -27.71 -12.39
CA GLU A 206 9.84 -26.67 -13.27
C GLU A 206 10.57 -27.28 -14.46
N GLU A 207 11.31 -28.37 -14.24
CA GLU A 207 12.06 -29.07 -15.28
C GLU A 207 11.11 -29.69 -16.31
N ALA A 208 10.04 -30.35 -15.87
CA ALA A 208 9.04 -30.92 -16.78
C ALA A 208 8.34 -29.82 -17.61
N TYR A 209 8.11 -28.66 -17.01
CA TYR A 209 7.46 -27.51 -17.68
C TYR A 209 8.36 -26.90 -18.76
N PHE A 210 9.53 -26.40 -18.40
CA PHE A 210 10.39 -25.64 -19.32
C PHE A 210 11.34 -26.52 -20.15
N GLY A 211 11.83 -27.60 -19.57
CA GLY A 211 12.80 -28.47 -20.22
C GLY A 211 12.16 -29.46 -21.18
N VAL A 212 10.97 -29.93 -20.86
CA VAL A 212 10.32 -30.99 -21.61
C VAL A 212 9.14 -30.48 -22.44
N LEU A 213 8.12 -29.96 -21.78
CA LEU A 213 6.89 -29.50 -22.42
C LEU A 213 7.14 -28.32 -23.36
N GLY A 214 7.90 -27.33 -22.93
CA GLY A 214 8.25 -26.14 -23.71
C GLY A 214 9.10 -26.47 -24.96
N ALA A 215 9.90 -27.52 -24.91
CA ALA A 215 10.68 -27.97 -26.05
C ALA A 215 9.83 -28.70 -27.11
N THR A 216 8.77 -29.39 -26.68
CA THR A 216 7.91 -30.19 -27.57
C THR A 216 6.88 -29.33 -28.29
N PHE A 217 6.20 -28.43 -27.58
CA PHE A 217 5.16 -27.58 -28.16
C PHE A 217 5.73 -26.21 -28.53
N ARG A 218 6.37 -26.08 -29.69
CA ARG A 218 7.08 -24.86 -30.12
C ARG A 218 6.23 -23.61 -30.21
N ASN A 219 4.93 -23.73 -30.47
CA ASN A 219 4.00 -22.61 -30.64
C ASN A 219 3.06 -22.46 -29.42
N MET A 220 3.45 -23.05 -28.31
CA MET A 220 2.69 -22.93 -27.07
C MET A 220 2.97 -21.58 -26.39
N ASP A 221 1.91 -20.92 -25.97
CA ASP A 221 2.00 -19.71 -25.16
C ASP A 221 1.95 -20.07 -23.67
N SER A 222 2.71 -19.36 -22.86
CA SER A 222 2.65 -19.43 -21.41
C SER A 222 2.04 -18.15 -20.82
N THR A 223 1.26 -18.32 -19.75
CA THR A 223 0.82 -17.24 -18.89
C THR A 223 1.69 -17.22 -17.63
N TYR A 224 2.40 -16.14 -17.41
CA TYR A 224 3.14 -15.89 -16.16
C TYR A 224 2.27 -15.10 -15.22
N GLY A 225 2.19 -15.54 -13.98
CA GLY A 225 1.47 -14.88 -12.92
C GLY A 225 2.38 -14.55 -11.75
N ARG A 226 2.16 -13.39 -11.13
CA ARG A 226 2.77 -13.00 -9.86
C ARG A 226 1.69 -12.48 -8.93
N LEU A 227 1.67 -12.98 -7.73
CA LEU A 227 0.93 -12.39 -6.62
C LEU A 227 1.93 -11.71 -5.71
N LEU A 228 1.81 -10.41 -5.57
CA LEU A 228 2.64 -9.57 -4.71
C LEU A 228 1.82 -9.23 -3.47
N MET A 229 2.22 -9.79 -2.35
CA MET A 229 1.53 -9.61 -1.07
C MET A 229 2.03 -8.34 -0.39
N VAL A 230 1.20 -7.33 -0.35
CA VAL A 230 1.54 -6.03 0.26
C VAL A 230 1.47 -6.14 1.78
N ASP A 231 2.47 -5.58 2.45
CA ASP A 231 2.45 -5.34 3.88
C ASP A 231 1.78 -3.99 4.17
N SER A 232 0.51 -4.03 4.51
CA SER A 232 -0.24 -2.82 4.87
C SER A 232 0.34 -2.06 6.07
N GLY A 233 1.09 -2.75 6.94
CA GLY A 233 1.75 -2.14 8.10
C GLY A 233 2.94 -1.24 7.72
N THR A 234 3.52 -1.41 6.53
CA THR A 234 4.59 -0.52 6.03
C THR A 234 4.05 0.77 5.42
N LEU A 235 2.76 0.79 5.05
CA LEU A 235 2.12 1.95 4.44
C LEU A 235 1.67 2.94 5.51
N ASN A 236 2.08 4.20 5.35
CA ASN A 236 1.72 5.30 6.23
C ASN A 236 1.44 6.58 5.42
N ALA A 237 0.90 7.60 6.07
CA ALA A 237 0.54 8.85 5.40
C ALA A 237 1.71 9.56 4.71
N ASP A 238 2.95 9.31 5.13
CA ASP A 238 4.12 9.98 4.55
C ASP A 238 4.64 9.26 3.30
N ASN A 239 4.41 7.94 3.19
CA ASN A 239 4.85 7.15 2.03
C ASN A 239 3.71 6.72 1.09
N SER A 240 2.44 7.05 1.39
CA SER A 240 1.28 6.68 0.57
C SER A 240 1.39 7.15 -0.88
N THR A 241 1.81 8.38 -1.09
CA THR A 241 2.05 8.94 -2.44
C THR A 241 3.19 8.20 -3.15
N LEU A 242 4.27 7.87 -2.43
CA LEU A 242 5.36 7.06 -2.98
C LEU A 242 4.87 5.66 -3.36
N ALA A 243 4.04 5.02 -2.53
CA ALA A 243 3.46 3.72 -2.82
C ALA A 243 2.63 3.74 -4.11
N ARG A 244 1.77 4.73 -4.27
CA ARG A 244 0.98 4.93 -5.49
C ARG A 244 1.88 5.09 -6.71
N PHE A 245 2.84 6.01 -6.68
CA PHE A 245 3.79 6.20 -7.78
C PHE A 245 4.63 4.96 -8.08
N SER A 246 4.96 4.17 -7.06
CA SER A 246 5.68 2.91 -7.23
C SER A 246 4.85 1.88 -8.00
N ILE A 247 3.55 1.78 -7.68
CA ILE A 247 2.60 0.89 -8.36
C ILE A 247 2.38 1.35 -9.80
N ASP A 248 2.10 2.63 -10.04
CA ASP A 248 1.91 3.20 -11.37
C ASP A 248 3.17 3.03 -12.24
N SER A 249 4.33 3.30 -11.66
CA SER A 249 5.61 3.14 -12.36
C SER A 249 5.96 1.68 -12.64
N LEU A 250 5.53 0.75 -11.80
CA LEU A 250 5.66 -0.69 -12.07
C LEU A 250 4.79 -1.07 -13.27
N ASP A 251 3.54 -0.59 -13.30
CA ASP A 251 2.59 -0.82 -14.39
C ASP A 251 3.15 -0.34 -15.72
N ASP A 252 3.60 0.91 -15.80
CA ASP A 252 4.18 1.52 -17.00
C ASP A 252 5.38 0.73 -17.52
N GLN A 253 6.29 0.31 -16.62
CA GLN A 253 7.52 -0.37 -17.03
C GLN A 253 7.26 -1.81 -17.46
N LEU A 254 6.36 -2.51 -16.80
CA LEU A 254 6.01 -3.86 -17.21
C LEU A 254 5.21 -3.85 -18.51
N ALA A 255 4.31 -2.89 -18.69
CA ALA A 255 3.58 -2.70 -19.95
C ALA A 255 4.50 -2.40 -21.14
N ALA A 256 5.60 -1.65 -20.90
CA ALA A 256 6.58 -1.34 -21.94
C ALA A 256 7.50 -2.53 -22.31
N ASN A 257 7.71 -3.48 -21.40
CA ASN A 257 8.68 -4.55 -21.56
C ASN A 257 8.07 -5.94 -21.78
N LEU A 258 6.79 -6.12 -21.46
CA LEU A 258 6.12 -7.41 -21.52
C LEU A 258 4.94 -7.38 -22.50
N PHE A 259 4.80 -8.44 -23.25
CA PHE A 259 3.69 -8.58 -24.18
C PHE A 259 2.41 -9.03 -23.43
N SER A 260 1.26 -8.44 -23.79
CA SER A 260 -0.04 -8.79 -23.19
C SER A 260 -0.06 -8.75 -21.65
N TYR A 261 0.60 -7.73 -21.09
CA TYR A 261 0.68 -7.48 -19.67
C TYR A 261 -0.63 -6.92 -19.10
N ARG A 262 -0.92 -7.28 -17.85
CA ARG A 262 -2.02 -6.72 -17.06
C ARG A 262 -1.66 -6.72 -15.58
N GLN A 263 -1.89 -5.59 -14.93
CA GLN A 263 -1.87 -5.46 -13.48
C GLN A 263 -3.31 -5.38 -12.93
N ILE A 264 -3.57 -6.04 -11.81
CA ILE A 264 -4.86 -6.04 -11.12
C ILE A 264 -4.59 -5.71 -9.67
N THR A 265 -5.10 -4.57 -9.20
CA THR A 265 -5.05 -4.15 -7.80
C THR A 265 -6.11 -3.09 -7.56
N SER A 266 -6.68 -3.05 -6.37
CA SER A 266 -7.53 -1.95 -5.92
C SER A 266 -6.78 -0.98 -5.01
N LEU A 267 -5.55 -1.32 -4.62
CA LEU A 267 -4.73 -0.48 -3.75
C LEU A 267 -4.36 0.85 -4.41
N ALA A 268 -4.01 0.84 -5.71
CA ALA A 268 -3.68 2.07 -6.44
C ALA A 268 -4.85 3.05 -6.45
N ASP A 269 -6.06 2.56 -6.76
CA ASP A 269 -7.28 3.37 -6.77
C ASP A 269 -7.61 3.92 -5.38
N ALA A 270 -7.45 3.10 -4.34
CA ALA A 270 -7.68 3.52 -2.96
C ALA A 270 -6.70 4.61 -2.51
N LEU A 271 -5.43 4.49 -2.89
CA LEU A 271 -4.41 5.51 -2.62
C LEU A 271 -4.66 6.80 -3.42
N GLU A 272 -5.13 6.69 -4.66
CA GLU A 272 -5.50 7.86 -5.47
C GLU A 272 -6.70 8.60 -4.86
N ASP A 273 -7.74 7.88 -4.46
CA ASP A 273 -8.90 8.45 -3.79
C ASP A 273 -8.53 9.10 -2.45
N TYR A 274 -7.63 8.48 -1.69
CA TYR A 274 -7.07 9.05 -0.47
C TYR A 274 -6.35 10.37 -0.76
N ASP A 275 -5.45 10.43 -1.74
CA ASP A 275 -4.73 11.65 -2.14
C ASP A 275 -5.69 12.77 -2.55
N LYS A 276 -6.72 12.46 -3.35
CA LYS A 276 -7.76 13.43 -3.77
C LYS A 276 -8.51 13.98 -2.56
N ARG A 277 -8.98 13.12 -1.65
CA ARG A 277 -9.71 13.52 -0.44
C ARG A 277 -8.85 14.40 0.47
N LEU A 278 -7.58 14.04 0.64
CA LEU A 278 -6.62 14.85 1.40
C LEU A 278 -6.44 16.24 0.81
N PHE A 279 -6.30 16.33 -0.50
CA PHE A 279 -6.13 17.63 -1.18
C PHE A 279 -7.31 18.56 -0.88
N PHE A 280 -8.52 18.06 -1.03
CA PHE A 280 -9.72 18.85 -0.75
C PHE A 280 -9.90 19.18 0.74
N SER A 281 -9.44 18.32 1.64
CA SER A 281 -9.52 18.56 3.10
C SER A 281 -8.54 19.62 3.58
N LYS A 282 -7.43 19.84 2.89
CA LYS A 282 -6.41 20.84 3.26
C LYS A 282 -6.95 22.25 3.21
N ILE A 283 -7.78 22.58 2.22
CA ILE A 283 -8.26 23.96 1.98
C ILE A 283 -9.11 24.49 3.13
N PRO A 284 -10.24 23.85 3.53
CA PRO A 284 -11.05 24.33 4.65
C PRO A 284 -10.27 24.37 5.95
N MET A 285 -9.40 23.39 6.17
CA MET A 285 -8.59 23.32 7.38
C MET A 285 -7.60 24.49 7.47
N PHE A 286 -6.96 24.85 6.36
CA PHE A 286 -6.06 26.00 6.31
C PHE A 286 -6.79 27.32 6.56
N VAL A 287 -8.00 27.48 6.02
CA VAL A 287 -8.87 28.63 6.25
C VAL A 287 -9.25 28.75 7.73
N ILE A 288 -9.67 27.65 8.35
CA ILE A 288 -10.02 27.62 9.79
C ILE A 288 -8.80 27.96 10.64
N MET A 289 -7.63 27.42 10.31
CA MET A 289 -6.38 27.73 11.02
C MET A 289 -6.04 29.22 10.99
N ILE A 290 -6.15 29.85 9.83
CA ILE A 290 -5.90 31.30 9.69
C ILE A 290 -6.92 32.08 10.54
N LEU A 291 -8.20 31.73 10.44
CA LEU A 291 -9.27 32.43 11.19
C LEU A 291 -9.05 32.34 12.70
N ILE A 292 -8.78 31.15 13.21
CA ILE A 292 -8.48 30.95 14.63
C ILE A 292 -7.22 31.74 15.04
N SER A 293 -6.18 31.71 14.21
CA SER A 293 -4.92 32.42 14.46
C SER A 293 -5.14 33.94 14.56
N VAL A 294 -5.96 34.53 13.69
CA VAL A 294 -6.31 35.95 13.69
C VAL A 294 -7.07 36.31 14.98
N VAL A 295 -8.05 35.49 15.35
CA VAL A 295 -8.83 35.72 16.59
C VAL A 295 -7.93 35.68 17.82
N ILE A 296 -7.03 34.69 17.91
CA ILE A 296 -6.10 34.57 19.04
C ILE A 296 -5.14 35.76 19.08
N LEU A 297 -4.60 36.15 17.92
CA LEU A 297 -3.70 37.29 17.83
C LEU A 297 -4.39 38.57 18.33
N TYR A 298 -5.67 38.77 17.96
CA TYR A 298 -6.48 39.88 18.48
C TYR A 298 -6.61 39.83 20.00
N TYR A 299 -6.91 38.64 20.59
CA TYR A 299 -6.99 38.53 22.05
C TYR A 299 -5.64 38.77 22.73
N VAL A 300 -4.54 38.26 22.17
CA VAL A 300 -3.19 38.50 22.71
C VAL A 300 -2.85 40.00 22.70
N LEU A 301 -3.15 40.69 21.60
CA LEU A 301 -2.95 42.14 21.50
C LEU A 301 -3.78 42.90 22.56
N THR A 302 -5.05 42.53 22.73
CA THR A 302 -5.95 43.18 23.70
C THR A 302 -5.48 42.97 25.14
N LEU A 303 -5.14 41.70 25.49
CA LEU A 303 -4.62 41.38 26.83
C LEU A 303 -3.27 42.07 27.09
N SER A 304 -2.37 42.08 26.11
CA SER A 304 -1.09 42.76 26.23
C SER A 304 -1.25 44.25 26.42
N SER A 305 -2.20 44.89 25.72
CA SER A 305 -2.51 46.30 25.92
C SER A 305 -3.01 46.56 27.33
N MET A 306 -3.86 45.69 27.88
CA MET A 306 -4.41 45.82 29.24
C MET A 306 -3.32 45.66 30.31
N VAL A 307 -2.40 44.70 30.15
CA VAL A 307 -1.28 44.48 31.07
C VAL A 307 -0.33 45.68 31.04
N VAL A 308 0.02 46.19 29.87
CA VAL A 308 0.90 47.35 29.72
C VAL A 308 0.25 48.61 30.33
N GLU A 309 -1.09 48.76 30.19
CA GLU A 309 -1.85 49.85 30.80
C GLU A 309 -1.79 49.79 32.32
N GLN A 310 -1.94 48.59 32.93
CA GLN A 310 -1.82 48.42 34.38
C GLN A 310 -0.41 48.74 34.90
N GLN A 311 0.62 48.51 34.09
CA GLN A 311 2.02 48.79 34.46
C GLN A 311 2.47 50.23 34.12
N ARG A 312 1.58 51.10 33.62
CA ARG A 312 1.93 52.51 33.27
C ARG A 312 2.59 53.25 34.40
N GLY A 313 2.13 53.09 35.66
CA GLY A 313 2.73 53.72 36.83
C GLY A 313 4.21 53.35 37.03
N GLU A 314 4.53 52.07 36.86
CA GLU A 314 5.92 51.58 36.96
C GLU A 314 6.79 52.11 35.83
N ILE A 315 6.26 52.15 34.61
CA ILE A 315 6.96 52.69 33.42
C ILE A 315 7.30 54.18 33.67
N VAL A 316 6.36 55.00 34.20
CA VAL A 316 6.57 56.41 34.51
C VAL A 316 7.62 56.58 35.61
N LEU A 317 7.60 55.76 36.67
CA LEU A 317 8.61 55.77 37.73
C LEU A 317 10.01 55.42 37.20
N LEU A 318 10.16 54.42 36.35
CA LEU A 318 11.42 54.07 35.71
C LEU A 318 11.95 55.22 34.86
N ARG A 319 11.09 55.85 34.09
CA ARG A 319 11.47 56.99 33.24
C ARG A 319 11.82 58.24 34.06
N SER A 320 11.15 58.51 35.16
CA SER A 320 11.49 59.62 36.08
C SER A 320 12.88 59.44 36.72
N ARG A 321 13.34 58.18 36.85
CA ARG A 321 14.68 57.83 37.32
C ARG A 321 15.74 57.83 36.21
N GLY A 322 15.37 58.24 34.97
CA GLY A 322 16.31 58.38 33.86
C GLY A 322 16.40 57.19 32.90
N ALA A 323 15.53 56.18 33.03
CA ALA A 323 15.51 55.08 32.09
C ALA A 323 15.08 55.55 30.70
N SER A 324 15.82 55.12 29.67
CA SER A 324 15.47 55.38 28.28
C SER A 324 14.28 54.52 27.82
N SER A 325 13.57 54.98 26.79
CA SER A 325 12.47 54.19 26.19
C SER A 325 12.94 52.80 25.70
N VAL A 326 14.19 52.69 25.23
CA VAL A 326 14.78 51.43 24.78
C VAL A 326 15.03 50.48 25.95
N GLN A 327 15.46 50.98 27.11
CA GLN A 327 15.65 50.16 28.31
C GLN A 327 14.33 49.63 28.85
N VAL A 328 13.27 50.45 28.87
CA VAL A 328 11.92 50.00 29.26
C VAL A 328 11.43 48.91 28.27
N LEU A 329 11.55 49.15 26.96
CA LEU A 329 11.17 48.19 25.96
C LEU A 329 11.98 46.87 26.06
N ALA A 330 13.28 46.96 26.41
CA ALA A 330 14.11 45.78 26.60
C ALA A 330 13.66 44.88 27.74
N VAL A 331 13.13 45.46 28.84
CA VAL A 331 12.56 44.66 29.95
C VAL A 331 11.35 43.83 29.45
N PHE A 332 10.39 44.49 28.77
CA PHE A 332 9.22 43.79 28.21
C PHE A 332 9.61 42.81 27.12
N ALA A 333 10.62 43.14 26.32
CA ALA A 333 11.13 42.22 25.30
C ALA A 333 11.76 40.95 25.91
N MET A 334 12.56 41.10 26.98
CA MET A 334 13.14 39.97 27.70
C MET A 334 12.08 39.06 28.32
N GLU A 335 11.10 39.65 28.98
CA GLU A 335 9.96 38.93 29.57
C GLU A 335 9.14 38.22 28.50
N GLY A 336 8.74 38.92 27.45
CA GLY A 336 8.00 38.37 26.34
C GLY A 336 8.77 37.27 25.58
N LEU A 337 10.09 37.41 25.43
CA LEU A 337 10.95 36.41 24.76
C LEU A 337 11.04 35.14 25.59
N THR A 338 11.20 35.23 26.92
CA THR A 338 11.26 34.05 27.79
C THR A 338 9.95 33.29 27.77
N ILE A 339 8.80 33.97 27.83
CA ILE A 339 7.49 33.32 27.71
C ILE A 339 7.30 32.70 26.35
N ALA A 340 7.67 33.37 25.25
CA ALA A 340 7.54 32.88 23.90
C ALA A 340 8.42 31.63 23.65
N LEU A 341 9.65 31.61 24.15
CA LEU A 341 10.56 30.45 24.05
C LEU A 341 10.00 29.24 24.81
N LEU A 342 9.59 29.42 26.07
CA LEU A 342 8.99 28.34 26.86
C LEU A 342 7.73 27.81 26.20
N ALA A 343 6.85 28.71 25.72
CA ALA A 343 5.64 28.32 25.02
C ALA A 343 5.92 27.57 23.71
N THR A 344 6.96 27.95 22.98
CA THR A 344 7.36 27.26 21.72
C THR A 344 7.82 25.82 21.96
N ILE A 345 8.54 25.59 23.05
CA ILE A 345 9.05 24.27 23.42
C ILE A 345 7.94 23.36 23.94
N ILE A 346 7.09 23.89 24.85
CA ILE A 346 6.07 23.09 25.56
C ILE A 346 4.82 22.87 24.71
N ALA A 347 4.47 23.81 23.85
CA ALA A 347 3.23 23.81 23.09
C ALA A 347 3.00 22.55 22.20
N PRO A 348 3.99 21.99 21.47
CA PRO A 348 3.77 20.78 20.68
C PRO A 348 3.39 19.56 21.53
N PHE A 349 3.98 19.42 22.73
CA PHE A 349 3.67 18.32 23.65
C PHE A 349 2.26 18.41 24.22
N LEU A 350 1.85 19.62 24.63
CA LEU A 350 0.48 19.83 25.09
C LEU A 350 -0.53 19.59 23.97
N ALA A 351 -0.25 20.06 22.77
CA ALA A 351 -1.09 19.82 21.61
C ALA A 351 -1.21 18.34 21.28
N ALA A 352 -0.11 17.59 21.30
CA ALA A 352 -0.08 16.16 21.09
C ALA A 352 -0.93 15.41 22.12
N GLY A 353 -0.82 15.79 23.42
CA GLY A 353 -1.64 15.20 24.47
C GLY A 353 -3.15 15.43 24.28
N VAL A 354 -3.55 16.66 23.97
CA VAL A 354 -4.96 16.99 23.72
C VAL A 354 -5.50 16.25 22.49
N ILE A 355 -4.74 16.22 21.39
CA ILE A 355 -5.16 15.56 20.15
C ILE A 355 -5.21 14.03 20.32
N GLY A 356 -4.23 13.45 21.03
CA GLY A 356 -4.25 12.03 21.37
C GLY A 356 -5.54 11.61 22.10
N LEU A 357 -6.01 12.44 23.02
CA LEU A 357 -7.26 12.20 23.77
C LEU A 357 -8.52 12.28 22.90
N LEU A 358 -8.49 12.91 21.73
CA LEU A 358 -9.63 12.95 20.81
C LEU A 358 -10.04 11.55 20.33
N GLY A 359 -9.12 10.57 20.35
CA GLY A 359 -9.42 9.18 20.01
C GLY A 359 -10.53 8.54 20.83
N PHE A 360 -10.77 9.02 22.05
CA PHE A 360 -11.88 8.56 22.92
C PHE A 360 -13.20 9.29 22.67
N THR A 361 -13.22 10.29 21.80
CA THR A 361 -14.46 11.01 21.51
C THR A 361 -15.36 10.23 20.55
N PRO A 362 -16.70 10.38 20.62
CA PRO A 362 -17.63 9.65 19.72
C PRO A 362 -17.34 9.87 18.23
N ALA A 363 -16.73 11.00 17.86
CA ALA A 363 -16.39 11.31 16.48
C ALA A 363 -15.24 10.45 15.92
N PHE A 364 -14.35 9.95 16.78
CA PHE A 364 -13.15 9.20 16.37
C PHE A 364 -13.10 7.79 16.93
N SER A 365 -13.93 7.44 17.91
CA SER A 365 -13.88 6.15 18.60
C SER A 365 -14.09 4.95 17.66
N GLU A 366 -14.96 5.08 16.65
CA GLU A 366 -15.18 4.01 15.66
C GLU A 366 -13.94 3.77 14.76
N LEU A 367 -13.19 4.84 14.45
CA LEU A 367 -12.01 4.78 13.57
C LEU A 367 -10.72 4.44 14.32
N SER A 368 -10.63 4.88 15.59
CA SER A 368 -9.46 4.66 16.46
C SER A 368 -9.53 3.37 17.27
N GLY A 369 -10.66 2.66 17.21
CA GLY A 369 -10.91 1.51 18.07
C GLY A 369 -10.97 1.87 19.56
N ASN A 370 -11.45 3.09 19.88
CA ASN A 370 -11.51 3.64 21.25
C ASN A 370 -10.14 3.69 21.95
N SER A 371 -9.11 4.00 21.18
CA SER A 371 -7.72 4.13 21.64
C SER A 371 -7.19 5.56 21.45
N ILE A 372 -6.04 5.85 22.06
CA ILE A 372 -5.33 7.13 21.84
C ILE A 372 -4.95 7.22 20.37
N LEU A 373 -5.28 8.36 19.73
CA LEU A 373 -4.83 8.62 18.36
C LEU A 373 -3.30 8.58 18.30
N SER A 374 -2.76 7.89 17.30
CA SER A 374 -1.32 7.91 17.04
C SER A 374 -0.91 9.32 16.59
N VAL A 375 -0.19 10.00 17.45
CA VAL A 375 0.24 11.40 17.26
C VAL A 375 1.74 11.42 17.09
N SER A 376 2.23 11.93 15.96
CA SER A 376 3.65 12.13 15.72
C SER A 376 4.07 13.58 15.96
N LEU A 377 5.11 13.79 16.77
CA LEU A 377 5.77 15.08 16.94
C LEU A 377 6.73 15.32 15.78
N THR A 378 6.26 16.00 14.75
CA THR A 378 7.04 16.30 13.54
C THR A 378 7.80 17.62 13.67
N SER A 379 8.89 17.79 12.90
CA SER A 379 9.60 19.06 12.77
C SER A 379 8.68 20.21 12.34
N GLY A 380 7.66 19.91 11.54
CA GLY A 380 6.62 20.87 11.14
C GLY A 380 5.81 21.41 12.31
N ALA A 381 5.50 20.58 13.31
CA ALA A 381 4.79 21.02 14.51
C ALA A 381 5.63 22.01 15.35
N PHE A 382 6.93 21.75 15.51
CA PHE A 382 7.85 22.66 16.19
C PHE A 382 8.06 23.97 15.41
N LEU A 383 8.17 23.89 14.09
CA LEU A 383 8.28 25.07 13.24
C LEU A 383 7.04 25.96 13.36
N MET A 384 5.85 25.38 13.29
CA MET A 384 4.60 26.13 13.46
C MET A 384 4.40 26.65 14.89
N SER A 385 4.86 25.92 15.88
CA SER A 385 4.94 26.44 17.26
C SER A 385 5.83 27.67 17.34
N GLY A 386 6.99 27.66 16.67
CA GLY A 386 7.91 28.79 16.56
C GLY A 386 7.27 30.01 15.89
N VAL A 387 6.59 29.81 14.75
CA VAL A 387 5.81 30.88 14.10
C VAL A 387 4.79 31.49 15.04
N GLY A 388 4.04 30.64 15.76
CA GLY A 388 3.10 31.11 16.77
C GLY A 388 3.75 31.85 17.92
N GLY A 389 4.94 31.44 18.35
CA GLY A 389 5.77 32.13 19.35
C GLY A 389 6.20 33.50 18.89
N VAL A 390 6.71 33.63 17.68
CA VAL A 390 7.14 34.92 17.07
C VAL A 390 5.94 35.85 16.91
N LEU A 391 4.80 35.40 16.45
CA LEU A 391 3.60 36.22 16.33
C LEU A 391 3.10 36.70 17.69
N SER A 392 3.09 35.85 18.71
CA SER A 392 2.71 36.20 20.05
C SER A 392 3.69 37.20 20.66
N PHE A 393 4.98 37.03 20.47
CA PHE A 393 6.03 37.95 20.89
C PHE A 393 5.88 39.32 20.22
N ALA A 394 5.65 39.37 18.90
CA ALA A 394 5.42 40.62 18.18
C ALA A 394 4.17 41.34 18.68
N ALA A 395 3.08 40.62 18.94
CA ALA A 395 1.84 41.15 19.48
C ALA A 395 2.02 41.76 20.89
N LEU A 396 2.91 41.22 21.70
CA LEU A 396 3.24 41.72 23.03
C LEU A 396 4.12 42.98 22.95
N LEU A 397 5.05 43.05 22.00
CA LEU A 397 5.93 44.20 21.82
C LEU A 397 5.22 45.45 21.30
N ILE A 398 4.15 45.33 20.50
CA ILE A 398 3.45 46.50 19.92
C ILE A 398 2.91 47.44 20.99
N PRO A 399 2.10 46.98 21.98
CA PRO A 399 1.62 47.84 23.07
C PRO A 399 2.76 48.35 23.95
N ALA A 400 3.76 47.51 24.25
CA ALA A 400 4.92 47.91 25.06
C ALA A 400 5.73 49.03 24.40
N TYR A 401 5.91 48.97 23.07
CA TYR A 401 6.55 50.03 22.32
C TYR A 401 5.75 51.35 22.36
N GLN A 402 4.42 51.29 22.22
CA GLN A 402 3.55 52.43 22.30
C GLN A 402 3.62 53.10 23.71
N ALA A 403 3.58 52.28 24.76
CA ALA A 403 3.68 52.74 26.14
C ALA A 403 5.07 53.33 26.48
N SER A 404 6.15 52.76 25.93
CA SER A 404 7.50 53.27 26.17
C SER A 404 7.74 54.66 25.60
N LYS A 405 6.94 55.11 24.64
CA LYS A 405 7.00 56.48 24.04
C LYS A 405 6.21 57.54 24.82
N LEU A 406 5.39 57.13 25.80
CA LEU A 406 4.63 58.11 26.60
C LEU A 406 5.57 59.02 27.39
N SER A 407 5.39 60.32 27.26
CA SER A 407 6.20 61.32 27.94
C SER A 407 5.57 61.65 29.32
N VAL A 408 6.42 62.00 30.28
CA VAL A 408 6.02 62.38 31.64
C VAL A 408 5.04 63.60 31.65
N THR A 409 5.06 64.43 30.61
CA THR A 409 4.19 65.59 30.43
C THR A 409 2.75 65.24 30.07
N SER A 410 2.48 64.13 29.39
CA SER A 410 1.11 63.75 29.01
C SER A 410 0.26 63.19 30.19
N HIS A 411 0.91 62.73 31.25
CA HIS A 411 0.20 62.21 32.44
C HIS A 411 -0.38 63.30 33.32
N ARG A 412 0.21 64.50 33.35
CA ARG A 412 -0.32 65.63 34.12
C ARG A 412 -1.57 66.28 33.49
N GLN A 413 -1.76 66.16 32.20
CA GLN A 413 -2.95 66.64 31.49
C GLN A 413 -4.18 65.73 31.56
N ALA A 414 -3.99 64.42 31.85
CA ALA A 414 -5.11 63.48 32.00
C ALA A 414 -5.64 63.36 33.41
N SER A 415 -4.99 63.98 34.41
CA SER A 415 -5.37 63.97 35.84
C SER A 415 -5.81 65.34 36.35
N ALA A 416 -5.94 66.33 35.47
CA ALA A 416 -6.58 67.62 35.71
C ALA A 416 -7.91 67.68 34.93
#